data_a0ea71f33f48198a9566dc49a6cc8e57
#
_entry.id   a0ea71f33f48198a9566dc49a6cc8e57
#
_cell.length_a   1.000
_cell.length_b   1.000
_cell.length_c   1.000
_cell.angle_alpha   90.00
_cell.angle_beta   90.00
_cell.angle_gamma   90.00
#
_symmetry.space_group_name_H-M   'P 1'
#
loop_
_entity.id
_entity.type
_entity.pdbx_description
1 polymer ?
#
loop_
_entity_poly.entity_id
_entity_poly.type
_entity_poly.pdbx_seq_one_letter_code
_entity_poly.pdbx_strand_id
1 'polypeptide(L)'
;GASGIGLLRTESVVIKELTEAQQVEAYKTCIKNSGGKPITVRTYDWAADDCGQWMDGVQTRMEEETTALTQLSALMQAAVEAPEGALQVLFPMIPDVDAWRTRMDQMKRCNESLKEKGLPFCGNLPVGCLIEIPAAALMAGEIIDAGADFLAVDLDDLVQYTCGVSRREKPTPADNPAVLRLVQDVMHAAQTRGVPLYLCGIMQKDLETMPAFMRIGVRNFCVESVHINTLKSILMQTEL
;
A
#
# COMPACT_ATOMS: atom_id res chain seq x y z
N GLY A 1 -7.97 16.32 -12.36
CA GLY A 1 -7.50 16.02 -11.04
C GLY A 1 -7.31 14.53 -10.81
N ALA A 2 -6.80 14.16 -9.64
CA ALA A 2 -6.67 12.77 -9.22
C ALA A 2 -8.04 12.16 -8.87
N SER A 3 -8.17 10.84 -9.04
CA SER A 3 -9.36 10.07 -8.64
C SER A 3 -9.40 9.75 -7.14
N GLY A 4 -8.26 9.85 -6.44
CA GLY A 4 -8.14 9.58 -5.01
C GLY A 4 -6.71 9.77 -4.52
N ILE A 5 -6.44 9.34 -3.28
CA ILE A 5 -5.11 9.25 -2.67
C ILE A 5 -4.72 7.76 -2.69
N GLY A 6 -3.85 7.40 -3.62
CA GLY A 6 -3.46 6.00 -3.84
C GLY A 6 -2.44 5.47 -2.82
N LEU A 7 -1.74 6.35 -2.10
CA LEU A 7 -0.79 5.96 -1.06
C LEU A 7 -0.63 7.09 -0.03
N LEU A 8 -1.18 6.89 1.15
CA LEU A 8 -0.92 7.72 2.33
C LEU A 8 0.08 6.98 3.22
N ARG A 9 1.31 7.46 3.27
CA ARG A 9 2.39 6.92 4.12
C ARG A 9 2.23 7.46 5.54
N THR A 10 2.10 6.58 6.52
CA THR A 10 1.82 6.95 7.91
C THR A 10 3.06 7.29 8.73
N GLU A 11 4.24 6.95 8.27
CA GLU A 11 5.52 7.29 8.89
C GLU A 11 5.72 8.81 8.97
N SER A 12 5.29 9.54 7.94
CA SER A 12 5.39 11.00 7.89
C SER A 12 4.51 11.72 8.93
N VAL A 13 3.54 11.03 9.52
CA VAL A 13 2.61 11.57 10.53
C VAL A 13 3.01 11.13 11.94
N VAL A 14 4.14 10.44 12.11
CA VAL A 14 4.66 9.91 13.39
C VAL A 14 3.58 9.12 14.15
N ILE A 15 2.85 8.27 13.41
CA ILE A 15 1.64 7.60 13.87
C ILE A 15 1.87 6.76 15.15
N LYS A 16 3.07 6.21 15.33
CA LYS A 16 3.44 5.42 16.51
C LYS A 16 3.47 6.22 17.82
N GLU A 17 3.60 7.54 17.74
CA GLU A 17 3.62 8.43 18.92
C GLU A 17 2.21 8.93 19.28
N LEU A 18 1.22 8.69 18.42
CA LEU A 18 -0.15 9.10 18.63
C LEU A 18 -0.94 8.01 19.38
N THR A 19 -1.78 8.44 20.30
CA THR A 19 -2.78 7.56 20.90
C THR A 19 -3.80 7.10 19.86
N GLU A 20 -4.52 6.00 20.11
CA GLU A 20 -5.58 5.51 19.22
C GLU A 20 -6.60 6.62 18.88
N ALA A 21 -7.06 7.38 19.90
CA ALA A 21 -8.01 8.47 19.69
C ALA A 21 -7.46 9.60 18.79
N GLN A 22 -6.19 9.95 18.95
CA GLN A 22 -5.54 10.95 18.09
C GLN A 22 -5.38 10.44 16.65
N GLN A 23 -5.10 9.15 16.46
CA GLN A 23 -5.06 8.53 15.14
C GLN A 23 -6.45 8.53 14.48
N VAL A 24 -7.51 8.21 15.21
CA VAL A 24 -8.91 8.30 14.72
C VAL A 24 -9.20 9.68 14.15
N GLU A 25 -8.92 10.74 14.92
CA GLU A 25 -9.17 12.12 14.48
C GLU A 25 -8.31 12.53 13.28
N ALA A 26 -7.06 12.08 13.22
CA ALA A 26 -6.20 12.31 12.06
C ALA A 26 -6.77 11.66 10.79
N TYR A 27 -7.19 10.40 10.85
CA TYR A 27 -7.80 9.71 9.70
C TYR A 27 -9.15 10.29 9.30
N LYS A 28 -10.02 10.67 10.24
CA LYS A 28 -11.27 11.40 9.96
C LYS A 28 -11.00 12.71 9.21
N THR A 29 -9.96 13.43 9.62
CA THR A 29 -9.55 14.66 8.94
C THR A 29 -9.09 14.37 7.49
N CYS A 30 -8.32 13.32 7.26
CA CYS A 30 -7.93 12.89 5.91
C CYS A 30 -9.15 12.53 5.06
N ILE A 31 -10.08 11.75 5.60
CA ILE A 31 -11.32 11.34 4.93
C ILE A 31 -12.15 12.57 4.54
N LYS A 32 -12.35 13.49 5.47
CA LYS A 32 -13.10 14.74 5.21
C LYS A 32 -12.43 15.57 4.10
N ASN A 33 -11.11 15.69 4.13
CA ASN A 33 -10.36 16.50 3.16
C ASN A 33 -10.24 15.84 1.79
N SER A 34 -10.49 14.53 1.67
CA SER A 34 -10.50 13.85 0.37
C SER A 34 -11.68 14.23 -0.52
N GLY A 35 -12.71 14.86 0.06
CA GLY A 35 -13.93 15.22 -0.67
C GLY A 35 -14.72 14.01 -1.17
N GLY A 36 -14.70 12.90 -0.43
CA GLY A 36 -15.38 11.66 -0.77
C GLY A 36 -14.62 10.77 -1.75
N LYS A 37 -13.40 11.13 -2.10
CA LYS A 37 -12.53 10.29 -2.93
C LYS A 37 -11.84 9.21 -2.09
N PRO A 38 -11.54 8.04 -2.66
CA PRO A 38 -10.89 6.96 -1.93
C PRO A 38 -9.48 7.35 -1.45
N ILE A 39 -9.13 6.84 -0.27
CA ILE A 39 -7.81 6.97 0.36
C ILE A 39 -7.30 5.57 0.67
N THR A 40 -6.12 5.24 0.17
CA THR A 40 -5.39 4.03 0.55
C THR A 40 -4.34 4.39 1.60
N VAL A 41 -4.50 3.87 2.80
CA VAL A 41 -3.58 4.11 3.93
C VAL A 41 -2.63 2.92 4.03
N ARG A 42 -1.33 3.15 3.83
CA ARG A 42 -0.29 2.18 4.13
C ARG A 42 -0.10 2.13 5.65
N THR A 43 -0.22 0.95 6.23
CA THR A 43 0.09 0.76 7.65
C THR A 43 1.56 1.07 7.90
N TYR A 44 1.91 1.32 9.18
CA TYR A 44 3.27 1.68 9.57
C TYR A 44 4.26 0.64 9.08
N ASP A 45 5.31 1.11 8.41
CA ASP A 45 6.36 0.28 7.83
C ASP A 45 7.64 0.40 8.68
N TRP A 46 7.96 -0.64 9.42
CA TRP A 46 9.14 -0.71 10.28
C TRP A 46 10.44 -0.87 9.48
N ALA A 47 10.36 -1.33 8.25
CA ALA A 47 11.50 -1.48 7.36
C ALA A 47 11.79 -0.23 6.53
N ALA A 48 10.93 0.80 6.60
CA ALA A 48 11.13 2.03 5.85
C ALA A 48 12.46 2.71 6.22
N ASP A 49 13.18 3.20 5.23
CA ASP A 49 14.49 3.86 5.38
C ASP A 49 14.50 5.02 6.39
N ASP A 50 13.33 5.62 6.63
CA ASP A 50 13.18 6.73 7.56
C ASP A 50 13.12 6.28 9.02
N CYS A 51 12.95 4.98 9.29
CA CYS A 51 12.90 4.41 10.64
C CYS A 51 14.29 4.04 11.20
N GLY A 52 15.33 4.05 10.39
CA GLY A 52 16.75 4.17 10.74
C GLY A 52 17.40 3.08 11.59
N GLN A 53 16.69 2.06 12.07
CA GLN A 53 17.31 0.99 12.87
C GLN A 53 16.56 -0.33 12.69
N TRP A 54 17.26 -1.36 12.23
CA TRP A 54 16.86 -2.74 12.44
C TRP A 54 16.94 -3.02 13.94
N MET A 55 15.80 -3.02 14.61
CA MET A 55 15.72 -3.32 16.02
C MET A 55 15.65 -4.84 16.21
N ASP A 56 16.64 -5.41 16.88
CA ASP A 56 16.68 -6.84 17.20
C ASP A 56 15.88 -7.16 18.46
N GLY A 57 15.00 -8.15 18.38
CA GLY A 57 14.50 -8.86 19.56
C GLY A 57 12.99 -8.92 19.77
N VAL A 58 12.61 -9.57 20.86
CA VAL A 58 11.19 -9.83 21.25
C VAL A 58 10.44 -8.53 21.53
N GLN A 59 11.10 -7.53 22.11
CA GLN A 59 10.48 -6.24 22.44
C GLN A 59 10.01 -5.52 21.18
N THR A 60 10.80 -5.51 20.13
CA THR A 60 10.45 -4.93 18.83
C THR A 60 9.18 -5.55 18.26
N ARG A 61 9.09 -6.89 18.27
CA ARG A 61 7.90 -7.58 17.74
C ARG A 61 6.62 -7.25 18.53
N MET A 62 6.73 -7.08 19.84
CA MET A 62 5.59 -6.66 20.68
C MET A 62 5.18 -5.21 20.40
N GLU A 63 6.14 -4.32 20.20
CA GLU A 63 5.88 -2.93 19.83
C GLU A 63 5.28 -2.84 18.41
N GLU A 64 5.79 -3.61 17.46
CA GLU A 64 5.23 -3.74 16.11
C GLU A 64 3.77 -4.21 16.15
N GLU A 65 3.47 -5.26 16.90
CA GLU A 65 2.11 -5.79 17.01
C GLU A 65 1.18 -4.78 17.68
N THR A 66 1.61 -4.14 18.77
CA THR A 66 0.81 -3.14 19.47
C THR A 66 0.52 -1.93 18.56
N THR A 67 1.53 -1.44 17.86
CA THR A 67 1.36 -0.33 16.92
C THR A 67 0.41 -0.70 15.78
N ALA A 68 0.55 -1.90 15.22
CA ALA A 68 -0.32 -2.38 14.15
C ALA A 68 -1.78 -2.49 14.60
N LEU A 69 -2.05 -3.10 15.77
CA LEU A 69 -3.41 -3.23 16.31
C LEU A 69 -4.03 -1.86 16.64
N THR A 70 -3.26 -0.96 17.23
CA THR A 70 -3.72 0.42 17.52
C THR A 70 -4.09 1.15 16.25
N GLN A 71 -3.24 1.07 15.22
CA GLN A 71 -3.47 1.72 13.93
C GLN A 71 -4.69 1.15 13.21
N LEU A 72 -4.83 -0.18 13.17
CA LEU A 72 -5.97 -0.85 12.53
C LEU A 72 -7.28 -0.51 13.24
N SER A 73 -7.29 -0.53 14.58
CA SER A 73 -8.46 -0.08 15.38
C SER A 73 -8.84 1.35 15.05
N ALA A 74 -7.86 2.24 14.95
CA ALA A 74 -8.13 3.65 14.63
C ALA A 74 -8.68 3.83 13.20
N LEU A 75 -8.15 3.10 12.21
CA LEU A 75 -8.65 3.13 10.83
C LEU A 75 -10.09 2.63 10.75
N MET A 76 -10.42 1.52 11.43
CA MET A 76 -11.77 0.96 11.46
C MET A 76 -12.78 1.92 12.12
N GLN A 77 -12.39 2.62 13.19
CA GLN A 77 -13.24 3.62 13.85
C GLN A 77 -13.43 4.87 12.98
N ALA A 78 -12.36 5.36 12.36
CA ALA A 78 -12.42 6.53 11.49
C ALA A 78 -13.29 6.29 10.25
N ALA A 79 -13.35 5.07 9.75
CA ALA A 79 -14.11 4.72 8.56
C ALA A 79 -15.63 4.69 8.74
N VAL A 80 -16.15 4.76 9.98
CA VAL A 80 -17.61 4.78 10.26
C VAL A 80 -18.32 5.93 9.54
N GLU A 81 -17.65 7.08 9.45
CA GLU A 81 -18.19 8.29 8.81
C GLU A 81 -17.82 8.39 7.31
N ALA A 82 -17.04 7.44 6.80
CA ALA A 82 -16.60 7.43 5.40
C ALA A 82 -17.65 6.77 4.49
N PRO A 83 -17.80 7.21 3.24
CA PRO A 83 -18.50 6.42 2.24
C PRO A 83 -17.90 5.02 2.13
N GLU A 84 -18.73 4.03 1.79
CA GLU A 84 -18.26 2.65 1.60
C GLU A 84 -17.11 2.59 0.60
N GLY A 85 -16.02 1.90 0.94
CA GLY A 85 -14.81 1.79 0.12
C GLY A 85 -13.95 3.05 0.04
N ALA A 86 -14.33 4.15 0.70
CA ALA A 86 -13.54 5.38 0.67
C ALA A 86 -12.24 5.30 1.48
N LEU A 87 -12.15 4.39 2.45
CA LEU A 87 -10.93 4.11 3.18
C LEU A 87 -10.48 2.68 2.90
N GLN A 88 -9.23 2.51 2.48
CA GLN A 88 -8.63 1.22 2.18
C GLN A 88 -7.32 1.06 2.98
N VAL A 89 -7.02 -0.15 3.39
CA VAL A 89 -5.81 -0.49 4.15
C VAL A 89 -4.82 -1.20 3.24
N LEU A 90 -3.55 -0.79 3.27
CA LEU A 90 -2.48 -1.37 2.47
C LEU A 90 -1.35 -1.85 3.39
N PHE A 91 -1.05 -3.15 3.36
CA PHE A 91 0.00 -3.75 4.19
C PHE A 91 1.33 -3.82 3.44
N PRO A 92 2.40 -3.18 3.99
CA PRO A 92 3.74 -3.23 3.43
C PRO A 92 4.49 -4.51 3.84
N MET A 93 5.60 -4.77 3.16
CA MET A 93 6.61 -5.78 3.48
C MET A 93 6.05 -7.18 3.74
N ILE A 94 5.19 -7.65 2.85
CA ILE A 94 4.60 -8.99 2.90
C ILE A 94 5.47 -9.94 2.05
N PRO A 95 6.23 -10.85 2.65
CA PRO A 95 7.10 -11.76 1.90
C PRO A 95 6.37 -12.99 1.35
N ASP A 96 5.30 -13.42 2.00
CA ASP A 96 4.59 -14.66 1.70
C ASP A 96 3.13 -14.66 2.19
N VAL A 97 2.42 -15.74 1.91
CA VAL A 97 1.01 -15.91 2.27
C VAL A 97 0.80 -16.02 3.79
N ASP A 98 1.75 -16.54 4.54
CA ASP A 98 1.62 -16.68 5.99
C ASP A 98 1.76 -15.34 6.70
N ALA A 99 2.66 -14.48 6.21
CA ALA A 99 2.71 -13.08 6.64
C ALA A 99 1.41 -12.34 6.30
N TRP A 100 0.83 -12.56 5.10
CA TRP A 100 -0.47 -12.02 4.74
C TRP A 100 -1.58 -12.48 5.69
N ARG A 101 -1.68 -13.79 5.96
CA ARG A 101 -2.65 -14.35 6.91
C ARG A 101 -2.52 -13.73 8.31
N THR A 102 -1.29 -13.47 8.76
CA THR A 102 -1.04 -12.78 10.02
C THR A 102 -1.68 -11.38 10.04
N ARG A 103 -1.62 -10.62 8.94
CA ARG A 103 -2.30 -9.33 8.82
C ARG A 103 -3.82 -9.46 8.87
N MET A 104 -4.37 -10.49 8.21
CA MET A 104 -5.80 -10.78 8.27
C MET A 104 -6.27 -11.16 9.69
N ASP A 105 -5.47 -11.93 10.43
CA ASP A 105 -5.75 -12.24 11.83
C ASP A 105 -5.70 -10.99 12.73
N GLN A 106 -4.77 -10.05 12.47
CA GLN A 106 -4.75 -8.76 13.17
C GLN A 106 -6.04 -7.96 12.90
N MET A 107 -6.52 -7.90 11.65
CA MET A 107 -7.80 -7.26 11.29
C MET A 107 -8.97 -7.89 12.06
N LYS A 108 -9.03 -9.21 12.09
CA LYS A 108 -10.07 -9.96 12.82
C LYS A 108 -10.04 -9.66 14.32
N ARG A 109 -8.87 -9.69 14.95
CA ARG A 109 -8.70 -9.37 16.39
C ARG A 109 -9.12 -7.93 16.71
N CYS A 110 -8.84 -6.97 15.83
CA CYS A 110 -9.33 -5.59 15.98
C CYS A 110 -10.86 -5.54 15.94
N ASN A 111 -11.49 -6.22 14.99
CA ASN A 111 -12.94 -6.31 14.88
C ASN A 111 -13.58 -6.88 16.17
N GLU A 112 -13.03 -7.97 16.68
CA GLU A 112 -13.50 -8.62 17.92
C GLU A 112 -13.36 -7.66 19.13
N SER A 113 -12.19 -7.05 19.29
CA SER A 113 -11.91 -6.10 20.38
C SER A 113 -12.82 -4.87 20.34
N LEU A 114 -13.05 -4.28 19.16
CA LEU A 114 -13.93 -3.11 19.02
C LEU A 114 -15.39 -3.47 19.31
N LYS A 115 -15.82 -4.65 18.88
CA LYS A 115 -17.15 -5.19 19.18
C LYS A 115 -17.35 -5.41 20.68
N GLU A 116 -16.38 -6.02 21.36
CA GLU A 116 -16.42 -6.25 22.81
C GLU A 116 -16.47 -4.94 23.60
N LYS A 117 -15.75 -3.92 23.14
CA LYS A 117 -15.77 -2.57 23.75
C LYS A 117 -17.04 -1.77 23.42
N GLY A 118 -17.91 -2.26 22.53
CA GLY A 118 -19.11 -1.53 22.10
C GLY A 118 -18.82 -0.25 21.33
N LEU A 119 -17.64 -0.13 20.72
CA LEU A 119 -17.25 1.03 19.94
C LEU A 119 -17.78 0.92 18.51
N PRO A 120 -18.21 2.03 17.88
CA PRO A 120 -18.59 2.02 16.47
C PRO A 120 -17.36 1.83 15.58
N PHE A 121 -17.44 0.92 14.60
CA PHE A 121 -16.36 0.65 13.66
C PHE A 121 -16.88 0.08 12.32
N CYS A 122 -16.09 0.23 11.26
CA CYS A 122 -16.30 -0.41 9.97
C CYS A 122 -15.45 -1.70 9.91
N GLY A 123 -16.11 -2.86 9.96
CA GLY A 123 -15.43 -4.16 9.98
C GLY A 123 -14.96 -4.66 8.60
N ASN A 124 -15.46 -4.08 7.52
CA ASN A 124 -15.24 -4.53 6.14
C ASN A 124 -14.44 -3.49 5.34
N LEU A 125 -13.30 -3.07 5.87
CA LEU A 125 -12.40 -2.22 5.09
C LEU A 125 -11.73 -3.05 3.98
N PRO A 126 -11.67 -2.54 2.74
CA PRO A 126 -10.88 -3.18 1.71
C PRO A 126 -9.41 -3.23 2.12
N VAL A 127 -8.79 -4.41 1.97
CA VAL A 127 -7.41 -4.66 2.36
C VAL A 127 -6.57 -5.05 1.15
N GLY A 128 -5.40 -4.44 1.01
CA GLY A 128 -4.47 -4.71 -0.09
C GLY A 128 -3.07 -5.08 0.39
N CYS A 129 -2.36 -5.79 -0.48
CA CYS A 129 -0.94 -6.10 -0.30
C CYS A 129 -0.08 -5.16 -1.13
N LEU A 130 0.93 -4.55 -0.51
CA LEU A 130 1.95 -3.79 -1.22
C LEU A 130 3.06 -4.74 -1.67
N ILE A 131 3.19 -4.88 -2.96
CA ILE A 131 4.21 -5.71 -3.62
C ILE A 131 5.47 -4.86 -3.78
N GLU A 132 6.41 -5.02 -2.85
CA GLU A 132 7.66 -4.27 -2.75
C GLU A 132 8.88 -5.15 -3.03
N ILE A 133 8.76 -6.45 -2.75
CA ILE A 133 9.84 -7.42 -2.86
C ILE A 133 9.50 -8.50 -3.88
N PRO A 134 10.51 -9.07 -4.57
CA PRO A 134 10.29 -10.12 -5.58
C PRO A 134 9.52 -11.33 -5.05
N ALA A 135 9.71 -11.71 -3.79
CA ALA A 135 8.99 -12.82 -3.18
C ALA A 135 7.46 -12.60 -3.20
N ALA A 136 7.01 -11.40 -2.79
CA ALA A 136 5.60 -11.02 -2.86
C ALA A 136 5.06 -11.04 -4.29
N ALA A 137 5.85 -10.57 -5.26
CA ALA A 137 5.46 -10.56 -6.67
C ALA A 137 5.20 -11.98 -7.20
N LEU A 138 6.06 -12.94 -6.83
CA LEU A 138 5.92 -14.35 -7.19
C LEU A 138 4.72 -15.04 -6.52
N MET A 139 4.30 -14.55 -5.35
CA MET A 139 3.19 -15.10 -4.56
C MET A 139 1.89 -14.28 -4.70
N ALA A 140 1.83 -13.36 -5.67
CA ALA A 140 0.69 -12.44 -5.82
C ALA A 140 -0.65 -13.17 -5.96
N GLY A 141 -0.70 -14.28 -6.70
CA GLY A 141 -1.89 -15.08 -6.88
C GLY A 141 -2.40 -15.68 -5.57
N GLU A 142 -1.53 -16.28 -4.80
CA GLU A 142 -1.82 -16.92 -3.52
C GLU A 142 -2.22 -15.88 -2.45
N ILE A 143 -1.63 -14.69 -2.49
CA ILE A 143 -2.00 -13.57 -1.61
C ILE A 143 -3.44 -13.11 -1.92
N ILE A 144 -3.80 -12.99 -3.21
CA ILE A 144 -5.18 -12.68 -3.60
C ILE A 144 -6.14 -13.79 -3.17
N ASP A 145 -5.79 -15.06 -3.41
CA ASP A 145 -6.61 -16.21 -3.02
C ASP A 145 -6.78 -16.31 -1.49
N ALA A 146 -5.84 -15.73 -0.73
CA ALA A 146 -5.92 -15.59 0.73
C ALA A 146 -6.67 -14.33 1.21
N GLY A 147 -7.33 -13.60 0.31
CA GLY A 147 -8.28 -12.53 0.64
C GLY A 147 -7.78 -11.10 0.47
N ALA A 148 -6.79 -10.85 -0.37
CA ALA A 148 -6.44 -9.48 -0.73
C ALA A 148 -7.49 -8.91 -1.72
N ASP A 149 -8.10 -7.77 -1.38
CA ASP A 149 -9.11 -7.11 -2.21
C ASP A 149 -8.48 -6.33 -3.37
N PHE A 150 -7.22 -5.94 -3.24
CA PHE A 150 -6.44 -5.24 -4.27
C PHE A 150 -4.94 -5.45 -4.05
N LEU A 151 -4.16 -5.16 -5.09
CA LEU A 151 -2.71 -5.11 -5.00
C LEU A 151 -2.19 -3.71 -5.34
N ALA A 152 -1.10 -3.31 -4.70
CA ALA A 152 -0.30 -2.16 -5.12
C ALA A 152 1.15 -2.60 -5.30
N VAL A 153 1.81 -2.17 -6.36
CA VAL A 153 3.24 -2.40 -6.57
C VAL A 153 3.99 -1.13 -6.23
N ASP A 154 4.91 -1.16 -5.25
CA ASP A 154 5.87 -0.08 -5.05
C ASP A 154 7.06 -0.30 -5.99
N LEU A 155 7.11 0.52 -7.05
CA LEU A 155 8.07 0.35 -8.13
C LEU A 155 9.50 0.63 -7.69
N ASP A 156 9.70 1.64 -6.84
CA ASP A 156 11.04 2.03 -6.38
C ASP A 156 11.67 0.95 -5.50
N ASP A 157 10.90 0.39 -4.58
CA ASP A 157 11.34 -0.70 -3.72
C ASP A 157 11.50 -2.01 -4.51
N LEU A 158 10.56 -2.34 -5.40
CA LEU A 158 10.69 -3.54 -6.24
C LEU A 158 11.94 -3.49 -7.13
N VAL A 159 12.27 -2.32 -7.70
CA VAL A 159 13.53 -2.11 -8.44
C VAL A 159 14.73 -2.34 -7.52
N GLN A 160 14.73 -1.71 -6.34
CA GLN A 160 15.82 -1.82 -5.38
C GLN A 160 16.12 -3.28 -5.01
N TYR A 161 15.10 -4.02 -4.61
CA TYR A 161 15.27 -5.41 -4.16
C TYR A 161 15.49 -6.40 -5.31
N THR A 162 14.90 -6.17 -6.49
CA THR A 162 15.11 -7.03 -7.66
C THR A 162 16.52 -6.89 -8.23
N CYS A 163 17.01 -5.65 -8.31
CA CYS A 163 18.30 -5.37 -8.94
C CYS A 163 19.47 -5.33 -7.95
N GLY A 164 19.21 -5.42 -6.63
CA GLY A 164 20.24 -5.34 -5.60
C GLY A 164 20.97 -3.98 -5.60
N VAL A 165 20.24 -2.90 -5.84
CA VAL A 165 20.78 -1.53 -5.92
C VAL A 165 20.19 -0.64 -4.86
N SER A 166 20.97 0.33 -4.38
CA SER A 166 20.44 1.39 -3.54
C SER A 166 19.82 2.48 -4.42
N ARG A 167 18.58 2.84 -4.15
CA ARG A 167 17.89 3.96 -4.82
C ARG A 167 18.62 5.30 -4.64
N ARG A 168 19.48 5.42 -3.60
CA ARG A 168 20.26 6.63 -3.30
C ARG A 168 21.57 6.72 -4.10
N GLU A 169 22.15 5.59 -4.50
CA GLU A 169 23.49 5.53 -5.06
C GLU A 169 23.50 5.47 -6.59
N LYS A 170 22.60 4.71 -7.19
CA LYS A 170 22.57 4.55 -8.65
C LYS A 170 21.14 4.37 -9.14
N PRO A 171 20.61 5.33 -9.89
CA PRO A 171 19.29 5.17 -10.48
C PRO A 171 19.29 4.02 -11.49
N THR A 172 18.52 2.98 -11.20
CA THR A 172 18.20 1.92 -12.15
C THR A 172 16.88 2.26 -12.83
N PRO A 173 16.77 2.14 -14.16
CA PRO A 173 15.50 2.39 -14.83
C PRO A 173 14.39 1.49 -14.30
N ALA A 174 13.21 2.05 -14.10
CA ALA A 174 12.06 1.33 -13.57
C ALA A 174 11.56 0.23 -14.54
N ASP A 175 11.76 0.42 -15.83
CA ASP A 175 11.44 -0.54 -16.91
C ASP A 175 12.52 -1.61 -17.13
N ASN A 176 13.38 -1.85 -16.12
CA ASN A 176 14.29 -3.00 -16.15
C ASN A 176 13.52 -4.28 -16.50
N PRO A 177 14.01 -5.12 -17.44
CA PRO A 177 13.28 -6.31 -17.91
C PRO A 177 12.86 -7.28 -16.79
N ALA A 178 13.67 -7.44 -15.73
CA ALA A 178 13.33 -8.29 -14.59
C ALA A 178 12.16 -7.70 -13.79
N VAL A 179 12.15 -6.39 -13.57
CA VAL A 179 11.08 -5.68 -12.88
C VAL A 179 9.79 -5.73 -13.72
N LEU A 180 9.87 -5.43 -15.01
CA LEU A 180 8.72 -5.53 -15.93
C LEU A 180 8.11 -6.92 -15.90
N ARG A 181 8.93 -7.98 -15.88
CA ARG A 181 8.45 -9.36 -15.82
C ARG A 181 7.68 -9.63 -14.52
N LEU A 182 8.24 -9.22 -13.38
CA LEU A 182 7.55 -9.38 -12.08
C LEU A 182 6.21 -8.62 -12.08
N VAL A 183 6.19 -7.37 -12.53
CA VAL A 183 4.93 -6.58 -12.60
C VAL A 183 3.94 -7.19 -13.57
N GLN A 184 4.40 -7.77 -14.70
CA GLN A 184 3.54 -8.49 -15.64
C GLN A 184 2.89 -9.73 -15.01
N ASP A 185 3.65 -10.50 -14.24
CA ASP A 185 3.16 -11.70 -13.55
C ASP A 185 2.14 -11.30 -12.46
N VAL A 186 2.41 -10.24 -11.67
CA VAL A 186 1.45 -9.65 -10.71
C VAL A 186 0.18 -9.16 -11.41
N MET A 187 0.32 -8.45 -12.55
CA MET A 187 -0.82 -7.96 -13.32
C MET A 187 -1.68 -9.12 -13.85
N HIS A 188 -1.05 -10.19 -14.35
CA HIS A 188 -1.75 -11.37 -14.80
C HIS A 188 -2.51 -12.04 -13.64
N ALA A 189 -1.90 -12.19 -12.47
CA ALA A 189 -2.55 -12.73 -11.28
C ALA A 189 -3.76 -11.90 -10.85
N ALA A 190 -3.64 -10.57 -10.86
CA ALA A 190 -4.71 -9.64 -10.53
C ALA A 190 -5.86 -9.69 -11.54
N GLN A 191 -5.56 -9.67 -12.83
CA GLN A 191 -6.57 -9.76 -13.91
C GLN A 191 -7.35 -11.06 -13.86
N THR A 192 -6.65 -12.19 -13.69
CA THR A 192 -7.28 -13.52 -13.64
C THR A 192 -8.27 -13.65 -12.48
N ARG A 193 -8.02 -12.95 -11.39
CA ARG A 193 -8.85 -12.98 -10.17
C ARG A 193 -9.79 -11.79 -10.03
N GLY A 194 -9.75 -10.83 -10.98
CA GLY A 194 -10.65 -9.69 -11.02
C GLY A 194 -10.39 -8.65 -9.92
N VAL A 195 -9.17 -8.58 -9.38
CA VAL A 195 -8.80 -7.58 -8.37
C VAL A 195 -8.06 -6.40 -8.99
N PRO A 196 -8.24 -5.16 -8.46
CA PRO A 196 -7.50 -3.99 -8.95
C PRO A 196 -6.02 -4.08 -8.65
N LEU A 197 -5.18 -3.57 -9.57
CA LEU A 197 -3.76 -3.34 -9.37
C LEU A 197 -3.44 -1.86 -9.52
N TYR A 198 -2.69 -1.32 -8.57
CA TYR A 198 -2.16 0.05 -8.57
C TYR A 198 -0.63 0.01 -8.68
N LEU A 199 -0.04 0.95 -9.42
CA LEU A 199 1.40 1.15 -9.48
C LEU A 199 1.74 2.43 -8.72
N CYS A 200 2.53 2.33 -7.67
CA CYS A 200 3.04 3.43 -6.85
C CYS A 200 4.57 3.42 -6.79
N GLY A 201 5.19 4.27 -5.96
CA GLY A 201 6.65 4.38 -5.93
C GLY A 201 7.24 4.95 -7.22
N ILE A 202 6.45 5.72 -7.98
CA ILE A 202 6.84 6.31 -9.27
C ILE A 202 7.53 7.64 -9.00
N MET A 203 8.82 7.72 -9.24
CA MET A 203 9.61 8.93 -9.13
C MET A 203 9.58 9.74 -10.43
N GLN A 204 9.95 11.03 -10.36
CA GLN A 204 10.02 11.88 -11.56
C GLN A 204 10.88 11.27 -12.67
N LYS A 205 11.98 10.61 -12.32
CA LYS A 205 12.89 9.91 -13.26
C LYS A 205 12.24 8.77 -14.02
N ASP A 206 11.13 8.22 -13.50
CA ASP A 206 10.48 7.02 -14.02
C ASP A 206 9.30 7.34 -14.94
N LEU A 207 8.86 8.59 -15.02
CA LEU A 207 7.65 8.97 -15.76
C LEU A 207 7.69 8.53 -17.23
N GLU A 208 8.84 8.66 -17.87
CA GLU A 208 9.03 8.28 -19.29
C GLU A 208 9.00 6.75 -19.51
N THR A 209 9.13 5.95 -18.45
CA THR A 209 9.06 4.49 -18.53
C THR A 209 7.62 3.95 -18.36
N MET A 210 6.68 4.77 -17.91
CA MET A 210 5.30 4.37 -17.63
C MET A 210 4.55 3.76 -18.83
N PRO A 211 4.80 4.15 -20.09
CA PRO A 211 4.25 3.47 -21.24
C PRO A 211 4.53 1.96 -21.29
N ALA A 212 5.69 1.51 -20.80
CA ALA A 212 5.98 0.07 -20.74
C ALA A 212 5.03 -0.67 -19.80
N PHE A 213 4.70 -0.08 -18.66
CA PHE A 213 3.73 -0.64 -17.71
C PHE A 213 2.28 -0.60 -18.25
N MET A 214 1.92 0.42 -19.01
CA MET A 214 0.62 0.43 -19.71
C MET A 214 0.48 -0.73 -20.70
N ARG A 215 1.54 -1.04 -21.46
CA ARG A 215 1.50 -2.13 -22.44
C ARG A 215 1.31 -3.51 -21.80
N ILE A 216 1.78 -3.71 -20.57
CA ILE A 216 1.55 -4.95 -19.81
C ILE A 216 0.21 -4.96 -19.05
N GLY A 217 -0.61 -3.92 -19.19
CA GLY A 217 -1.98 -3.89 -18.67
C GLY A 217 -2.22 -3.00 -17.46
N VAL A 218 -1.21 -2.34 -16.88
CA VAL A 218 -1.41 -1.42 -15.76
C VAL A 218 -2.26 -0.21 -16.19
N ARG A 219 -3.24 0.16 -15.37
CA ARG A 219 -4.16 1.28 -15.64
C ARG A 219 -4.29 2.27 -14.49
N ASN A 220 -3.89 1.90 -13.28
CA ASN A 220 -3.96 2.77 -12.10
C ASN A 220 -2.55 3.14 -11.66
N PHE A 221 -2.26 4.43 -11.68
CA PHE A 221 -0.95 4.99 -11.34
C PHE A 221 -1.09 5.96 -10.17
N CYS A 222 -0.23 5.83 -9.17
CA CYS A 222 -0.14 6.70 -8.03
C CYS A 222 1.19 7.47 -8.09
N VAL A 223 1.11 8.79 -8.24
CA VAL A 223 2.27 9.69 -8.31
C VAL A 223 2.06 10.89 -7.39
N GLU A 224 3.13 11.59 -7.08
CA GLU A 224 3.05 12.88 -6.40
C GLU A 224 2.17 13.85 -7.20
N SER A 225 1.46 14.72 -6.47
CA SER A 225 0.49 15.65 -7.08
C SER A 225 1.08 16.53 -8.17
N VAL A 226 2.34 16.90 -8.04
CA VAL A 226 3.08 17.73 -9.01
C VAL A 226 3.30 17.02 -10.36
N HIS A 227 3.28 15.69 -10.38
CA HIS A 227 3.54 14.88 -11.57
C HIS A 227 2.27 14.40 -12.30
N ILE A 228 1.08 14.62 -11.74
CA ILE A 228 -0.18 14.12 -12.30
C ILE A 228 -0.39 14.56 -13.75
N ASN A 229 -0.18 15.84 -14.05
CA ASN A 229 -0.41 16.36 -15.40
C ASN A 229 0.62 15.86 -16.40
N THR A 230 1.89 15.76 -16.00
CA THR A 230 2.97 15.22 -16.82
C THR A 230 2.69 13.76 -17.16
N LEU A 231 2.38 12.94 -16.16
CA LEU A 231 2.06 11.54 -16.37
C LEU A 231 0.84 11.37 -17.30
N LYS A 232 -0.23 12.12 -17.09
CA LYS A 232 -1.41 12.08 -17.97
C LYS A 232 -1.03 12.38 -19.42
N SER A 233 -0.22 13.39 -19.66
CA SER A 233 0.23 13.72 -21.01
C SER A 233 1.01 12.58 -21.67
N ILE A 234 1.91 11.96 -20.93
CA ILE A 234 2.68 10.81 -21.43
C ILE A 234 1.76 9.63 -21.75
N LEU A 235 0.85 9.28 -20.83
CA LEU A 235 -0.05 8.14 -21.02
C LEU A 235 -1.04 8.34 -22.16
N MET A 236 -1.53 9.57 -22.37
CA MET A 236 -2.44 9.90 -23.49
C MET A 236 -1.78 9.81 -24.87
N GLN A 237 -0.46 9.95 -24.94
CA GLN A 237 0.33 9.83 -26.17
C GLN A 237 0.82 8.38 -26.41
N THR A 238 0.58 7.49 -25.46
CA THR A 238 1.03 6.10 -25.56
C THR A 238 0.10 5.31 -26.48
N GLU A 239 0.64 4.76 -27.54
CA GLU A 239 -0.03 3.77 -28.37
C GLU A 239 -0.01 2.40 -27.67
N LEU A 240 -1.19 1.73 -27.58
CA LEU A 240 -1.41 0.44 -26.91
C LEU A 240 -1.50 -0.70 -27.92
#